data_32139a51918a54b00deb1c798f01144c
#
_entry.id   32139a51918a54b00deb1c798f01144c
#
_cell.length_a   1.000
_cell.length_b   1.000
_cell.length_c   1.000
_cell.angle_alpha   90.00
_cell.angle_beta   90.00
_cell.angle_gamma   90.00
#
_symmetry.space_group_name_H-M   'P 1'
#
loop_
_entity.id
_entity.type
_entity.pdbx_description
1 polymer ?
#
loop_
_entity_poly.entity_id
_entity_poly.type
_entity_poly.pdbx_seq_one_letter_code
_entity_poly.pdbx_strand_id
1 'polypeptide(L)'
;MTSYSDEEYKKAHVEVLEILKNISQADRNKIPKEYIYYCIEDSDSEYKFSYDLNKKFEEQRIMELTQILIANLYIKYWATEERRDEIKCNLQNELYDNNKKNNELYRYDKLFPQNNKQISVESNEKSLIIIKENFIKKIIRRIKKILKLT
;
A
#
# COMPACT_ATOMS: atom_id res chain seq x y z
N MET A 1 2.49 8.57 -13.02
CA MET A 1 1.38 8.46 -12.04
C MET A 1 0.33 7.55 -12.62
N THR A 2 0.18 6.36 -12.06
CA THR A 2 -0.92 5.49 -12.43
C THR A 2 -2.14 5.93 -11.66
N SER A 3 -3.12 6.47 -12.36
CA SER A 3 -4.43 6.79 -11.78
C SER A 3 -5.33 5.57 -12.00
N TYR A 4 -5.82 5.00 -10.92
CA TYR A 4 -6.76 3.88 -10.97
C TYR A 4 -8.19 4.40 -11.09
N SER A 5 -9.03 3.70 -11.84
CA SER A 5 -10.44 4.03 -12.00
C SER A 5 -11.27 3.61 -10.78
N ASP A 6 -12.46 4.19 -10.62
CA ASP A 6 -13.40 3.79 -9.57
C ASP A 6 -13.76 2.29 -9.65
N GLU A 7 -13.87 1.75 -10.85
CA GLU A 7 -14.14 0.33 -11.04
C GLU A 7 -13.01 -0.56 -10.55
N GLU A 8 -11.75 -0.14 -10.76
CA GLU A 8 -10.58 -0.86 -10.22
C GLU A 8 -10.56 -0.81 -8.70
N TYR A 9 -10.90 0.31 -8.08
CA TYR A 9 -11.03 0.40 -6.62
C TYR A 9 -12.13 -0.53 -6.08
N LYS A 10 -13.27 -0.58 -6.71
CA LYS A 10 -14.38 -1.48 -6.31
C LYS A 10 -13.99 -2.95 -6.35
N LYS A 11 -13.30 -3.36 -7.42
CA LYS A 11 -12.76 -4.73 -7.53
C LYS A 11 -11.66 -5.01 -6.51
N ALA A 12 -10.75 -4.06 -6.31
CA ALA A 12 -9.70 -4.18 -5.31
C ALA A 12 -10.27 -4.31 -3.89
N HIS A 13 -11.34 -3.61 -3.56
CA HIS A 13 -12.02 -3.77 -2.26
C HIS A 13 -12.59 -5.16 -2.04
N VAL A 14 -13.11 -5.81 -3.09
CA VAL A 14 -13.53 -7.23 -3.02
C VAL A 14 -12.35 -8.13 -2.66
N GLU A 15 -11.21 -7.95 -3.33
CA GLU A 15 -10.01 -8.74 -3.05
C GLU A 15 -9.45 -8.48 -1.65
N VAL A 16 -9.41 -7.22 -1.21
CA VAL A 16 -8.99 -6.85 0.15
C VAL A 16 -9.85 -7.53 1.19
N LEU A 17 -11.18 -7.47 1.05
CA LEU A 17 -12.11 -8.11 1.99
C LEU A 17 -11.90 -9.63 2.05
N GLU A 18 -11.66 -10.28 0.94
CA GLU A 18 -11.40 -11.71 0.89
C GLU A 18 -10.07 -12.07 1.56
N ILE A 19 -9.04 -11.28 1.35
CA ILE A 19 -7.74 -11.45 2.03
C ILE A 19 -7.90 -11.27 3.54
N LEU A 20 -8.65 -10.26 3.97
CA LEU A 20 -8.88 -9.99 5.40
C LEU A 20 -9.64 -11.11 6.12
N LYS A 21 -10.44 -11.90 5.42
CA LYS A 21 -11.08 -13.11 6.00
C LYS A 21 -10.05 -14.18 6.36
N ASN A 22 -8.90 -14.19 5.73
CA ASN A 22 -7.86 -15.21 5.89
C ASN A 22 -6.75 -14.80 6.86
N ILE A 23 -6.82 -13.64 7.50
CA ILE A 23 -5.91 -13.22 8.55
C ILE A 23 -6.47 -13.54 9.95
N SER A 24 -5.61 -13.50 10.97
CA SER A 24 -6.04 -13.72 12.35
C SER A 24 -7.08 -12.69 12.80
N GLN A 25 -7.96 -13.09 13.71
CA GLN A 25 -8.96 -12.18 14.28
C GLN A 25 -8.27 -11.01 15.02
N ALA A 26 -7.14 -11.27 15.68
CA ALA A 26 -6.38 -10.26 16.40
C ALA A 26 -5.86 -9.18 15.46
N ASP A 27 -5.33 -9.57 14.30
CA ASP A 27 -4.84 -8.61 13.30
C ASP A 27 -5.98 -7.87 12.59
N ARG A 28 -7.07 -8.56 12.31
CA ARG A 28 -8.29 -7.93 11.76
C ARG A 28 -8.86 -6.88 12.69
N ASN A 29 -8.85 -7.12 13.98
CA ASN A 29 -9.37 -6.18 14.99
C ASN A 29 -8.53 -4.89 15.10
N LYS A 30 -7.31 -4.87 14.59
CA LYS A 30 -6.49 -3.65 14.51
C LYS A 30 -6.98 -2.68 13.44
N ILE A 31 -7.74 -3.16 12.46
CA ILE A 31 -8.31 -2.34 11.39
C ILE A 31 -9.60 -1.70 11.89
N PRO A 32 -9.82 -0.39 11.71
CA PRO A 32 -11.08 0.26 12.06
C PRO A 32 -12.27 -0.39 11.34
N LYS A 33 -13.36 -0.60 12.05
CA LYS A 33 -14.59 -1.17 11.47
C LYS A 33 -15.14 -0.30 10.35
N GLU A 34 -14.98 1.01 10.46
CA GLU A 34 -15.42 2.01 9.47
C GLU A 34 -14.74 1.77 8.12
N TYR A 35 -13.46 1.41 8.12
CA TYR A 35 -12.74 1.05 6.90
C TYR A 35 -13.32 -0.21 6.25
N ILE A 36 -13.60 -1.24 7.05
CA ILE A 36 -14.18 -2.50 6.56
C ILE A 36 -15.58 -2.25 5.98
N TYR A 37 -16.41 -1.47 6.67
CA TYR A 37 -17.73 -1.07 6.15
C TYR A 37 -17.65 -0.29 4.85
N TYR A 38 -16.72 0.65 4.76
CA TYR A 38 -16.47 1.39 3.53
C TYR A 38 -16.12 0.45 2.37
N CYS A 39 -15.22 -0.51 2.58
CA CYS A 39 -14.87 -1.50 1.56
C CYS A 39 -16.07 -2.37 1.14
N ILE A 40 -16.93 -2.74 2.08
CA ILE A 40 -18.15 -3.53 1.80
C ILE A 40 -19.12 -2.71 0.94
N GLU A 41 -19.37 -1.45 1.29
CA GLU A 41 -20.28 -0.57 0.56
C GLU A 41 -19.79 -0.22 -0.83
N ASP A 42 -18.47 -0.03 -0.99
CA ASP A 42 -17.86 0.36 -2.27
C ASP A 42 -17.49 -0.84 -3.15
N SER A 43 -17.60 -2.07 -2.66
CA SER A 43 -17.19 -3.27 -3.39
C SER A 43 -18.11 -3.58 -4.58
N ASP A 44 -17.50 -4.09 -5.67
CA ASP A 44 -18.23 -4.56 -6.83
C ASP A 44 -18.95 -5.90 -6.52
N SER A 45 -20.27 -5.89 -6.55
CA SER A 45 -21.11 -7.06 -6.25
C SER A 45 -21.01 -8.16 -7.33
N GLU A 46 -20.62 -7.82 -8.52
CA GLU A 46 -20.51 -8.76 -9.65
C GLU A 46 -19.11 -9.41 -9.75
N TYR A 47 -18.09 -8.71 -9.24
CA TYR A 47 -16.73 -9.23 -9.24
C TYR A 47 -16.55 -10.32 -8.19
N LYS A 48 -16.03 -11.47 -8.62
CA LYS A 48 -15.76 -12.62 -7.75
C LYS A 48 -14.27 -12.88 -7.64
N PHE A 49 -13.79 -12.90 -6.42
CA PHE A 49 -12.43 -13.29 -6.08
C PHE A 49 -12.47 -14.32 -4.95
N SER A 50 -11.66 -15.34 -5.06
CA SER A 50 -11.47 -16.34 -4.02
C SER A 50 -9.99 -16.50 -3.70
N TYR A 51 -9.65 -16.38 -2.43
CA TYR A 51 -8.29 -16.60 -1.96
C TYR A 51 -8.01 -18.11 -1.87
N ASP A 52 -6.99 -18.57 -2.58
CA ASP A 52 -6.60 -19.98 -2.60
C ASP A 52 -5.60 -20.27 -1.47
N LEU A 53 -6.04 -20.98 -0.45
CA LEU A 53 -5.22 -21.35 0.71
C LEU A 53 -4.04 -22.28 0.36
N ASN A 54 -4.09 -22.96 -0.78
CA ASN A 54 -3.04 -23.86 -1.23
C ASN A 54 -1.91 -23.15 -1.99
N LYS A 55 -2.13 -21.89 -2.36
CA LYS A 55 -1.14 -21.06 -3.06
C LYS A 55 -0.50 -20.05 -2.13
N LYS A 56 0.75 -19.75 -2.39
CA LYS A 56 1.42 -18.64 -1.73
C LYS A 56 0.77 -17.31 -2.13
N PHE A 57 0.89 -16.29 -1.29
CA PHE A 57 0.34 -14.97 -1.57
C PHE A 57 0.80 -14.42 -2.94
N GLU A 58 2.06 -14.64 -3.30
CA GLU A 58 2.64 -14.20 -4.57
C GLU A 58 2.08 -14.92 -5.79
N GLU A 59 1.54 -16.12 -5.61
CA GLU A 59 0.94 -16.94 -6.66
C GLU A 59 -0.56 -16.65 -6.84
N GLN A 60 -1.14 -15.85 -5.94
CA GLN A 60 -2.52 -15.37 -6.07
C GLN A 60 -2.61 -14.36 -7.20
N ARG A 61 -3.67 -14.44 -7.97
CA ARG A 61 -3.96 -13.46 -9.03
C ARG A 61 -4.64 -12.22 -8.43
N ILE A 62 -3.87 -11.41 -7.75
CA ILE A 62 -4.31 -10.20 -7.06
C ILE A 62 -3.94 -8.99 -7.91
N MET A 63 -4.86 -8.02 -8.00
CA MET A 63 -4.62 -6.75 -8.66
C MET A 63 -3.48 -5.98 -7.98
N GLU A 64 -2.72 -5.22 -8.77
CA GLU A 64 -1.66 -4.34 -8.24
C GLU A 64 -2.22 -3.34 -7.21
N LEU A 65 -3.37 -2.75 -7.49
CA LEU A 65 -4.05 -1.85 -6.57
C LEU A 65 -4.38 -2.54 -5.24
N THR A 66 -4.82 -3.79 -5.26
CA THR A 66 -5.07 -4.59 -4.05
C THR A 66 -3.79 -4.77 -3.23
N GLN A 67 -2.66 -5.04 -3.88
CA GLN A 67 -1.36 -5.14 -3.20
C GLN A 67 -0.98 -3.82 -2.53
N ILE A 68 -1.20 -2.69 -3.19
CA ILE A 68 -0.96 -1.35 -2.64
C ILE A 68 -1.86 -1.10 -1.41
N LEU A 69 -3.14 -1.43 -1.49
CA LEU A 69 -4.08 -1.27 -0.39
C LEU A 69 -3.70 -2.12 0.82
N ILE A 70 -3.33 -3.37 0.62
CA ILE A 70 -2.86 -4.26 1.69
C ILE A 70 -1.54 -3.74 2.30
N ALA A 71 -0.61 -3.26 1.48
CA ALA A 71 0.63 -2.66 1.97
C ALA A 71 0.36 -1.43 2.85
N ASN A 72 -0.58 -0.58 2.47
CA ASN A 72 -1.00 0.57 3.29
C ASN A 72 -1.63 0.14 4.62
N LEU A 73 -2.46 -0.90 4.62
CA LEU A 73 -3.01 -1.47 5.86
C LEU A 73 -1.91 -2.01 6.77
N TYR A 74 -0.92 -2.69 6.22
CA TYR A 74 0.23 -3.18 6.97
C TYR A 74 0.96 -2.03 7.67
N ILE A 75 1.30 -0.98 6.94
CA ILE A 75 2.01 0.19 7.48
C ILE A 75 1.19 0.87 8.58
N LYS A 76 -0.11 1.03 8.37
CA LYS A 76 -0.98 1.75 9.31
C LYS A 76 -1.27 0.97 10.59
N TYR A 77 -1.54 -0.33 10.48
CA TYR A 77 -2.17 -1.07 11.58
C TYR A 77 -1.35 -2.24 12.11
N TRP A 78 -0.47 -2.82 11.30
CA TRP A 78 0.27 -4.03 11.67
C TRP A 78 1.76 -3.81 11.91
N ALA A 79 2.36 -2.82 11.28
CA ALA A 79 3.77 -2.50 11.48
C ALA A 79 4.00 -1.89 12.86
N THR A 80 5.13 -2.24 13.49
CA THR A 80 5.59 -1.56 14.71
C THR A 80 6.02 -0.12 14.38
N GLU A 81 6.11 0.75 15.40
CA GLU A 81 6.57 2.13 15.21
C GLU A 81 7.97 2.19 14.59
N GLU A 82 8.90 1.37 15.10
CA GLU A 82 10.27 1.25 14.57
C GLU A 82 10.25 0.89 13.08
N ARG A 83 9.37 -0.02 12.71
CA ARG A 83 9.22 -0.45 11.32
C ARG A 83 8.59 0.62 10.44
N ARG A 84 7.63 1.37 10.94
CA ARG A 84 7.05 2.52 10.22
C ARG A 84 8.10 3.58 9.95
N ASP A 85 8.94 3.88 10.95
CA ASP A 85 10.00 4.87 10.82
C ASP A 85 11.08 4.42 9.85
N GLU A 86 11.45 3.15 9.87
CA GLU A 86 12.37 2.56 8.88
C GLU A 86 11.80 2.66 7.45
N ILE A 87 10.52 2.37 7.29
CA ILE A 87 9.82 2.48 6.00
C ILE A 87 9.78 3.92 5.50
N LYS A 88 9.44 4.86 6.37
CA LYS A 88 9.45 6.29 6.02
C LYS A 88 10.84 6.78 5.63
N CYS A 89 11.86 6.39 6.39
CA CYS A 89 13.24 6.74 6.09
C CYS A 89 13.69 6.20 4.73
N ASN A 90 13.38 4.95 4.43
CA ASN A 90 13.72 4.33 3.15
C ASN A 90 13.01 5.02 1.98
N LEU A 91 11.72 5.34 2.14
CA LEU A 91 10.97 6.08 1.12
C LEU A 91 11.53 7.48 0.88
N GLN A 92 11.91 8.20 1.92
CA GLN A 92 12.54 9.51 1.81
C GLN A 92 13.89 9.43 1.11
N ASN A 93 14.71 8.44 1.42
CA ASN A 93 16.00 8.23 0.77
C ASN A 93 15.84 7.91 -0.71
N GLU A 94 14.89 7.04 -1.07
CA GLU A 94 14.59 6.74 -2.47
C GLU A 94 14.09 7.96 -3.24
N LEU A 95 13.25 8.79 -2.64
CA LEU A 95 12.79 10.05 -3.24
C LEU A 95 13.95 11.03 -3.43
N TYR A 96 14.82 11.13 -2.43
CA TYR A 96 16.00 11.98 -2.51
C TYR A 96 16.95 11.54 -3.63
N ASP A 97 17.26 10.25 -3.71
CA ASP A 97 18.13 9.68 -4.73
C ASP A 97 17.55 9.85 -6.15
N ASN A 98 16.25 9.66 -6.29
CA ASN A 98 15.57 9.89 -7.57
C ASN A 98 15.58 11.36 -7.98
N ASN A 99 15.33 12.27 -7.04
CA ASN A 99 15.41 13.71 -7.31
C ASN A 99 16.81 14.13 -7.68
N LYS A 100 17.84 13.59 -7.00
CA LYS A 100 19.24 13.84 -7.33
C LYS A 100 19.59 13.36 -8.74
N LYS A 101 19.19 12.14 -9.10
CA LYS A 101 19.41 11.60 -10.46
C LYS A 101 18.70 12.43 -11.53
N ASN A 102 17.46 12.85 -11.27
CA ASN A 102 16.71 13.71 -12.18
C ASN A 102 17.33 15.10 -12.31
N ASN A 103 17.82 15.68 -11.22
CA ASN A 103 18.50 16.97 -11.24
C ASN A 103 19.82 16.92 -12.01
N GLU A 104 20.58 15.83 -11.89
CA GLU A 104 21.79 15.61 -12.66
C GLU A 104 21.49 15.47 -14.17
N LEU A 105 20.41 14.77 -14.51
CA LEU A 105 20.01 14.53 -15.91
C LEU A 105 19.47 15.78 -16.60
N TYR A 106 18.72 16.61 -15.91
CA TYR A 106 17.99 17.73 -16.50
C TYR A 106 18.51 19.11 -16.10
N ARG A 107 19.57 19.20 -15.29
CA ARG A 107 20.10 20.47 -14.75
C ARG A 107 18.98 21.38 -14.20
N TYR A 108 18.11 20.80 -13.41
CA TYR A 108 16.93 21.46 -12.85
C TYR A 108 17.26 22.70 -12.01
N ASP A 109 18.47 22.75 -11.42
CA ASP A 109 18.95 23.86 -10.58
C ASP A 109 19.00 25.22 -11.32
N LYS A 110 18.99 25.19 -12.65
CA LYS A 110 18.98 26.40 -13.45
C LYS A 110 17.62 26.88 -13.89
N LEU A 111 16.59 26.05 -13.81
CA LEU A 111 15.26 26.34 -14.36
C LEU A 111 14.25 26.80 -13.30
N PHE A 112 14.44 26.42 -12.03
CA PHE A 112 13.57 26.80 -10.94
C PHE A 112 14.35 27.18 -9.70
N PRO A 113 14.12 28.39 -9.12
CA PRO A 113 14.68 28.72 -7.82
C PRO A 113 14.14 27.71 -6.80
N GLN A 114 15.06 27.12 -6.04
CA GLN A 114 14.74 26.16 -5.00
C GLN A 114 13.85 26.84 -3.96
N ASN A 115 12.56 26.65 -4.06
CA ASN A 115 11.69 26.76 -2.91
C ASN A 115 11.88 25.47 -2.11
N ASN A 116 12.66 25.55 -1.05
CA ASN A 116 12.74 24.56 0.02
C ASN A 116 11.35 24.44 0.70
N LYS A 117 10.37 23.99 -0.03
CA LYS A 117 9.20 23.41 0.60
C LYS A 117 9.61 21.99 0.95
N GLN A 118 10.06 21.81 2.19
CA GLN A 118 9.92 20.52 2.83
C GLN A 118 8.51 20.04 2.51
N ILE A 119 8.43 18.98 1.73
CA ILE A 119 7.18 18.26 1.61
C ILE A 119 7.01 17.60 2.98
N SER A 120 6.39 18.34 3.88
CA SER A 120 5.81 17.74 5.05
C SER A 120 4.79 16.76 4.51
N VAL A 121 5.04 15.49 4.71
CA VAL A 121 4.05 14.45 4.52
C VAL A 121 3.00 14.69 5.61
N GLU A 122 2.20 15.73 5.44
CA GLU A 122 0.97 15.84 6.17
C GLU A 122 0.14 14.65 5.72
N SER A 123 -0.06 13.76 6.66
CA SER A 123 -0.93 12.60 6.54
C SER A 123 -2.37 13.09 6.33
N ASN A 124 -2.68 13.48 5.13
CA ASN A 124 -4.07 13.50 4.71
C ASN A 124 -4.51 12.04 4.63
N GLU A 125 -5.43 11.66 5.47
CA GLU A 125 -5.97 10.30 5.64
C GLU A 125 -6.51 9.68 4.33
N LYS A 126 -6.45 10.39 3.23
CA LYS A 126 -6.93 9.97 1.91
C LYS A 126 -5.84 9.76 0.86
N SER A 127 -4.58 10.05 1.14
CA SER A 127 -3.52 9.84 0.16
C SER A 127 -2.95 8.43 0.29
N LEU A 128 -3.17 7.62 -0.73
CA LEU A 128 -2.43 6.38 -0.93
C LEU A 128 -0.94 6.72 -1.04
N ILE A 129 -0.11 6.10 -0.21
CA ILE A 129 1.33 6.16 -0.38
C ILE A 129 1.64 5.40 -1.66
N ILE A 130 2.14 6.09 -2.69
CA ILE A 130 2.61 5.45 -3.91
C ILE A 130 3.92 4.74 -3.59
N ILE A 131 3.84 3.44 -3.45
CA ILE A 131 4.98 2.60 -3.09
C ILE A 131 5.52 1.95 -4.37
N LYS A 132 6.83 2.02 -4.58
CA LYS A 132 7.47 1.36 -5.71
C LYS A 132 7.36 -0.17 -5.61
N GLU A 133 7.30 -0.82 -6.75
CA GLU A 133 7.12 -2.27 -6.89
C GLU A 133 8.07 -3.10 -6.00
N ASN A 134 9.35 -2.74 -5.94
CA ASN A 134 10.34 -3.43 -5.10
C ASN A 134 10.03 -3.36 -3.60
N PHE A 135 9.43 -2.27 -3.18
CA PHE A 135 9.06 -2.05 -1.79
C PHE A 135 7.79 -2.83 -1.43
N ILE A 136 6.84 -2.89 -2.35
CA ILE A 136 5.62 -3.71 -2.22
C ILE A 136 6.02 -5.19 -2.02
N LYS A 137 6.99 -5.70 -2.77
CA LYS A 137 7.50 -7.07 -2.60
C LYS A 137 8.06 -7.33 -1.21
N LYS A 138 8.78 -6.38 -0.63
CA LYS A 138 9.29 -6.51 0.76
C LYS A 138 8.17 -6.53 1.80
N ILE A 139 7.16 -5.69 1.64
CA ILE A 139 5.99 -5.66 2.53
C ILE A 139 5.18 -6.95 2.40
N ILE A 140 4.97 -7.42 1.19
CA ILE A 140 4.24 -8.68 0.91
C ILE A 140 4.91 -9.87 1.61
N ARG A 141 6.24 -9.95 1.62
CA ARG A 141 6.97 -11.01 2.34
C ARG A 141 6.66 -11.02 3.84
N ARG A 142 6.38 -9.87 4.44
CA ARG A 142 6.05 -9.74 5.87
C ARG A 142 4.60 -10.02 6.15
N ILE A 143 3.71 -9.59 5.26
CA ILE A 143 2.29 -9.93 5.31
C ILE A 143 2.10 -11.45 5.25
N LYS A 144 2.94 -12.17 4.52
CA LYS A 144 2.95 -13.63 4.51
C LYS A 144 3.08 -14.27 5.89
N LYS A 145 3.89 -13.68 6.78
CA LYS A 145 3.99 -14.17 8.15
C LYS A 145 2.69 -14.02 8.91
N ILE A 146 1.94 -12.96 8.67
CA ILE A 146 0.63 -12.71 9.27
C ILE A 146 -0.42 -13.67 8.69
N LEU A 147 -0.39 -13.93 7.39
CA LEU A 147 -1.31 -14.84 6.70
C LEU A 147 -1.05 -16.32 7.00
N LYS A 148 0.19 -16.69 7.34
CA LYS A 148 0.53 -18.07 7.73
C LYS A 148 0.17 -18.42 9.17
N LEU A 149 -0.14 -17.43 9.99
CA LEU A 149 -0.51 -17.61 11.40
C LEU A 149 -2.03 -17.86 11.59
N THR A 150 -2.74 -17.96 10.51
CA THR A 150 -4.13 -18.45 10.50
C THR A 150 -4.14 -19.98 10.30
#